data_a71330023258f8bfb31076646e30f5a1
#
_entry.id   a71330023258f8bfb31076646e30f5a1
#
_cell.length_a   1.000
_cell.length_b   1.000
_cell.length_c   1.000
_cell.angle_alpha   90.00
_cell.angle_beta   90.00
_cell.angle_gamma   90.00
#
_symmetry.space_group_name_H-M   'P 1'
#
loop_
_entity.id
_entity.type
_entity.pdbx_description
1 polymer ?
#
loop_
_entity_poly.entity_id
_entity_poly.type
_entity_poly.pdbx_seq_one_letter_code
_entity_poly.pdbx_strand_id
1 'polypeptide(L)'
;MNSITSSHKQIEKVSSDNLVVGFDLLSNLTYMSVLSIGGLPREQVLVNCGKQQFKTAVFFRYVHLLANRVGLEYTRAFQLVSDKARASSVKSLLLRFAASISSGESEGGFIEQETKLEAERYGNEYQRSVENLRKWTDAYAAVLVSVTLIMVVSMVSSMLGSLGENFIVLMAMTLFFITSIGVYVIYKVAPVEPITYDSPQGITPLRRRSRKLLLWLGPTGLVLAFLLAPQFGLLSGASLVFLIVGASLLPAGFFAFKDDSAVGKLDTELPVFLRSIGN
;
A
#
# COMPACT_ATOMS: atom_id res chain seq x y z
N MET A 1 -9.27 -27.49 -18.69
CA MET A 1 -10.14 -27.41 -17.50
C MET A 1 -9.43 -26.80 -16.29
N ASN A 2 -8.17 -27.14 -16.01
CA ASN A 2 -7.40 -26.57 -14.86
C ASN A 2 -7.21 -25.04 -14.87
N SER A 3 -7.07 -24.39 -16.03
CA SER A 3 -6.87 -22.93 -16.13
C SER A 3 -8.13 -22.13 -15.79
N ILE A 4 -9.31 -22.64 -16.08
CA ILE A 4 -10.59 -21.99 -15.74
C ILE A 4 -10.84 -22.08 -14.24
N THR A 5 -10.59 -23.22 -13.64
CA THR A 5 -10.76 -23.45 -12.19
C THR A 5 -9.77 -22.62 -11.36
N SER A 6 -8.52 -22.49 -11.81
CA SER A 6 -7.52 -21.65 -11.15
C SER A 6 -7.86 -20.16 -11.23
N SER A 7 -8.36 -19.69 -12.36
CA SER A 7 -8.81 -18.29 -12.54
C SER A 7 -10.03 -17.98 -11.67
N HIS A 8 -10.98 -18.90 -11.56
CA HIS A 8 -12.15 -18.75 -10.69
C HIS A 8 -11.74 -18.55 -9.22
N LYS A 9 -10.81 -19.36 -8.71
CA LYS A 9 -10.30 -19.26 -7.34
C LYS A 9 -9.51 -17.96 -7.07
N GLN A 10 -8.90 -17.37 -8.12
CA GLN A 10 -8.20 -16.08 -8.02
C GLN A 10 -9.16 -14.89 -8.03
N ILE A 11 -10.27 -14.95 -8.78
CA ILE A 11 -11.33 -13.93 -8.77
C ILE A 11 -11.90 -13.76 -7.36
N GLU A 12 -12.07 -14.85 -6.65
CA GLU A 12 -12.63 -14.84 -5.28
C GLU A 12 -11.74 -14.13 -4.25
N LYS A 13 -10.44 -14.00 -4.52
CA LYS A 13 -9.49 -13.27 -3.66
C LYS A 13 -9.61 -11.75 -3.78
N VAL A 14 -10.16 -11.21 -4.86
CA VAL A 14 -10.39 -9.76 -5.03
C VAL A 14 -11.77 -9.43 -4.43
N SER A 15 -11.82 -9.33 -3.10
CA SER A 15 -13.11 -9.32 -2.38
C SER A 15 -13.64 -7.94 -2.01
N SER A 16 -12.83 -6.87 -2.10
CA SER A 16 -13.25 -5.53 -1.68
C SER A 16 -12.65 -4.44 -2.56
N ASP A 17 -13.40 -3.34 -2.71
CA ASP A 17 -12.86 -2.11 -3.26
C ASP A 17 -11.91 -1.48 -2.23
N ASN A 18 -10.65 -1.32 -2.62
CA ASN A 18 -9.62 -0.62 -1.86
C ASN A 18 -8.64 0.05 -2.82
N LEU A 19 -7.83 0.97 -2.32
CA LEU A 19 -6.84 1.69 -3.13
C LEU A 19 -5.92 0.78 -3.96
N VAL A 20 -5.58 -0.41 -3.46
CA VAL A 20 -4.73 -1.37 -4.18
C VAL A 20 -5.47 -1.94 -5.40
N VAL A 21 -6.76 -2.27 -5.26
CA VAL A 21 -7.59 -2.74 -6.38
C VAL A 21 -7.84 -1.63 -7.39
N GLY A 22 -8.08 -0.39 -6.92
CA GLY A 22 -8.21 0.79 -7.77
C GLY A 22 -6.94 1.07 -8.58
N PHE A 23 -5.77 1.00 -7.95
CA PHE A 23 -4.48 1.15 -8.62
C PHE A 23 -4.24 0.05 -9.67
N ASP A 24 -4.49 -1.22 -9.30
CA ASP A 24 -4.35 -2.35 -10.22
C ASP A 24 -5.31 -2.24 -11.42
N LEU A 25 -6.53 -1.72 -11.18
CA LEU A 25 -7.54 -1.51 -12.22
C LEU A 25 -7.11 -0.40 -13.17
N LEU A 26 -6.70 0.75 -12.64
CA LEU A 26 -6.19 1.88 -13.41
C LEU A 26 -4.97 1.46 -14.25
N SER A 27 -4.01 0.77 -13.64
CA SER A 27 -2.81 0.31 -14.35
C SER A 27 -3.15 -0.65 -15.49
N ASN A 28 -4.11 -1.54 -15.26
CA ASN A 28 -4.55 -2.49 -16.29
C ASN A 28 -5.31 -1.78 -17.43
N LEU A 29 -6.17 -0.82 -17.11
CA LEU A 29 -6.87 0.00 -18.11
C LEU A 29 -5.91 0.87 -18.91
N THR A 30 -4.92 1.49 -18.26
CA THR A 30 -3.87 2.26 -18.94
C THR A 30 -3.11 1.37 -19.93
N TYR A 31 -2.76 0.15 -19.51
CA TYR A 31 -2.10 -0.81 -20.40
C TYR A 31 -3.01 -1.23 -21.57
N MET A 32 -4.30 -1.46 -21.32
CA MET A 32 -5.30 -1.74 -22.36
C MET A 32 -5.42 -0.59 -23.35
N SER A 33 -5.46 0.66 -22.86
CA SER A 33 -5.55 1.86 -23.69
C SER A 33 -4.36 1.96 -24.66
N VAL A 34 -3.14 1.75 -24.15
CA VAL A 34 -1.93 1.77 -24.98
C VAL A 34 -1.97 0.70 -26.07
N LEU A 35 -2.40 -0.52 -25.73
CA LEU A 35 -2.51 -1.62 -26.72
C LEU A 35 -3.59 -1.33 -27.76
N SER A 36 -4.71 -0.74 -27.35
CA SER A 36 -5.83 -0.42 -28.22
C SER A 36 -5.48 0.73 -29.17
N ILE A 37 -4.77 1.77 -28.70
CA ILE A 37 -4.25 2.86 -29.54
C ILE A 37 -3.21 2.31 -30.52
N GLY A 38 -2.42 1.30 -30.12
CA GLY A 38 -1.50 0.59 -31.00
C GLY A 38 -2.17 -0.28 -32.07
N GLY A 39 -3.52 -0.29 -32.14
CA GLY A 39 -4.29 -1.02 -33.17
C GLY A 39 -4.37 -2.53 -32.95
N LEU A 40 -4.06 -3.03 -31.76
CA LEU A 40 -4.20 -4.46 -31.47
C LEU A 40 -5.69 -4.86 -31.43
N PRO A 41 -6.05 -6.01 -32.00
CA PRO A 41 -7.42 -6.52 -31.90
C PRO A 41 -7.77 -6.89 -30.46
N ARG A 42 -9.07 -6.82 -30.11
CA ARG A 42 -9.63 -7.11 -28.78
C ARG A 42 -9.07 -8.37 -28.13
N GLU A 43 -8.99 -9.43 -28.88
CA GLU A 43 -8.48 -10.70 -28.41
C GLU A 43 -7.06 -10.57 -27.86
N GLN A 44 -6.18 -9.93 -28.60
CA GLN A 44 -4.78 -9.75 -28.20
C GLN A 44 -4.66 -8.78 -27.02
N VAL A 45 -5.49 -7.72 -27.00
CA VAL A 45 -5.55 -6.80 -25.85
C VAL A 45 -5.90 -7.56 -24.57
N LEU A 46 -6.98 -8.35 -24.58
CA LEU A 46 -7.41 -9.14 -23.42
C LEU A 46 -6.39 -10.20 -23.00
N VAL A 47 -5.73 -10.88 -23.96
CA VAL A 47 -4.66 -11.84 -23.68
C VAL A 47 -3.50 -11.19 -22.96
N ASN A 48 -3.02 -10.04 -23.48
CA ASN A 48 -1.87 -9.35 -22.93
C ASN A 48 -2.18 -8.76 -21.55
N CYS A 49 -3.36 -8.17 -21.37
CA CYS A 49 -3.81 -7.69 -20.06
C CYS A 49 -3.95 -8.82 -19.05
N GLY A 50 -4.47 -9.98 -19.47
CA GLY A 50 -4.60 -11.15 -18.63
C GLY A 50 -3.28 -11.80 -18.20
N LYS A 51 -2.15 -11.48 -18.85
CA LYS A 51 -0.80 -11.94 -18.48
C LYS A 51 -0.13 -11.05 -17.44
N GLN A 52 -0.63 -9.85 -17.23
CA GLN A 52 -0.06 -8.91 -16.27
C GLN A 52 -0.20 -9.41 -14.82
N GLN A 53 0.67 -8.94 -13.94
CA GLN A 53 0.70 -9.35 -12.53
C GLN A 53 -0.30 -8.57 -11.64
N PHE A 54 -1.17 -7.75 -12.25
CA PHE A 54 -2.22 -7.03 -11.52
C PHE A 54 -3.30 -8.00 -11.01
N LYS A 55 -3.83 -7.75 -9.82
CA LYS A 55 -4.92 -8.56 -9.27
C LYS A 55 -6.16 -8.52 -10.16
N THR A 56 -6.40 -7.41 -10.85
CA THR A 56 -7.53 -7.24 -11.77
C THR A 56 -7.33 -7.92 -13.12
N ALA A 57 -6.10 -8.27 -13.49
CA ALA A 57 -5.79 -8.97 -14.75
C ALA A 57 -6.50 -10.33 -14.86
N VAL A 58 -6.80 -10.96 -13.73
CA VAL A 58 -7.52 -12.24 -13.70
C VAL A 58 -8.90 -12.16 -14.32
N PHE A 59 -9.61 -11.04 -14.19
CA PHE A 59 -10.95 -10.84 -14.75
C PHE A 59 -10.90 -10.83 -16.28
N PHE A 60 -9.99 -10.07 -16.87
CA PHE A 60 -9.80 -9.98 -18.31
C PHE A 60 -9.32 -11.32 -18.90
N ARG A 61 -8.42 -12.00 -18.21
CA ARG A 61 -8.03 -13.36 -18.59
C ARG A 61 -9.20 -14.32 -18.59
N TYR A 62 -10.10 -14.22 -17.60
CA TYR A 62 -11.27 -15.10 -17.51
C TYR A 62 -12.30 -14.79 -18.60
N VAL A 63 -12.52 -13.52 -18.94
CA VAL A 63 -13.33 -13.11 -20.10
C VAL A 63 -12.78 -13.73 -21.39
N HIS A 64 -11.47 -13.59 -21.63
CA HIS A 64 -10.83 -14.18 -22.81
C HIS A 64 -10.98 -15.72 -22.85
N LEU A 65 -10.79 -16.39 -21.72
CA LEU A 65 -10.96 -17.85 -21.65
C LEU A 65 -12.41 -18.29 -21.95
N LEU A 66 -13.41 -17.56 -21.46
CA LEU A 66 -14.81 -17.85 -21.76
C LEU A 66 -15.14 -17.60 -23.22
N ALA A 67 -14.65 -16.53 -23.82
CA ALA A 67 -14.88 -16.22 -25.22
C ALA A 67 -14.19 -17.24 -26.13
N ASN A 68 -12.91 -17.54 -25.90
CA ASN A 68 -12.10 -18.35 -26.83
C ASN A 68 -12.20 -19.86 -26.61
N ARG A 69 -12.33 -20.31 -25.33
CA ARG A 69 -12.37 -21.75 -25.00
C ARG A 69 -13.78 -22.32 -24.95
N VAL A 70 -14.74 -21.49 -24.53
CA VAL A 70 -16.14 -21.90 -24.40
C VAL A 70 -16.96 -21.47 -25.61
N GLY A 71 -16.44 -20.55 -26.43
CA GLY A 71 -17.13 -20.01 -27.61
C GLY A 71 -18.25 -19.04 -27.28
N LEU A 72 -18.19 -18.40 -26.11
CA LEU A 72 -19.18 -17.40 -25.72
C LEU A 72 -18.91 -16.07 -26.41
N GLU A 73 -19.98 -15.36 -26.79
CA GLU A 73 -19.87 -13.98 -27.23
C GLU A 73 -19.24 -13.10 -26.13
N TYR A 74 -18.38 -12.13 -26.49
CA TYR A 74 -17.68 -11.27 -25.52
C TYR A 74 -18.63 -10.54 -24.59
N THR A 75 -19.75 -10.01 -25.10
CA THR A 75 -20.78 -9.36 -24.28
C THR A 75 -21.24 -10.28 -23.14
N ARG A 76 -21.57 -11.51 -23.47
CA ARG A 76 -22.03 -12.51 -22.49
C ARG A 76 -20.89 -12.93 -21.55
N ALA A 77 -19.67 -13.05 -22.06
CA ALA A 77 -18.50 -13.38 -21.26
C ALA A 77 -18.22 -12.29 -20.19
N PHE A 78 -18.27 -11.01 -20.57
CA PHE A 78 -18.14 -9.89 -19.64
C PHE A 78 -19.23 -9.88 -18.57
N GLN A 79 -20.50 -10.12 -18.94
CA GLN A 79 -21.61 -10.21 -17.99
C GLN A 79 -21.40 -11.33 -16.97
N LEU A 80 -21.05 -12.53 -17.41
CA LEU A 80 -20.82 -13.67 -16.53
C LEU A 80 -19.65 -13.45 -15.56
N VAL A 81 -18.59 -12.77 -16.02
CA VAL A 81 -17.46 -12.45 -15.17
C VAL A 81 -17.82 -11.33 -14.18
N SER A 82 -18.64 -10.36 -14.58
CA SER A 82 -19.12 -9.30 -13.69
C SER A 82 -19.93 -9.86 -12.52
N ASP A 83 -20.73 -10.88 -12.74
CA ASP A 83 -21.51 -11.54 -11.69
C ASP A 83 -20.63 -12.25 -10.64
N LYS A 84 -19.40 -12.61 -11.02
CA LYS A 84 -18.41 -13.21 -10.13
C LYS A 84 -17.55 -12.18 -9.41
N ALA A 85 -17.52 -10.94 -9.90
CA ALA A 85 -16.73 -9.87 -9.30
C ALA A 85 -17.41 -9.38 -8.01
N ARG A 86 -16.66 -9.40 -6.90
CA ARG A 86 -17.13 -8.88 -5.59
C ARG A 86 -16.80 -7.39 -5.43
N ALA A 87 -15.70 -6.92 -6.03
CA ALA A 87 -15.35 -5.51 -6.06
C ALA A 87 -16.31 -4.75 -6.98
N SER A 88 -17.01 -3.72 -6.45
CA SER A 88 -18.05 -3.01 -7.19
C SER A 88 -17.47 -2.21 -8.36
N SER A 89 -16.25 -1.68 -8.21
CA SER A 89 -15.52 -0.99 -9.28
C SER A 89 -15.28 -1.89 -10.48
N VAL A 90 -14.77 -3.10 -10.24
CA VAL A 90 -14.51 -4.09 -11.29
C VAL A 90 -15.83 -4.55 -11.92
N LYS A 91 -16.84 -4.85 -11.10
CA LYS A 91 -18.16 -5.28 -11.58
C LYS A 91 -18.77 -4.25 -12.52
N SER A 92 -18.81 -3.00 -12.11
CA SER A 92 -19.40 -1.91 -12.92
C SER A 92 -18.60 -1.68 -14.21
N LEU A 93 -17.29 -1.76 -14.18
CA LEU A 93 -16.45 -1.67 -15.37
C LEU A 93 -16.76 -2.79 -16.37
N LEU A 94 -16.81 -4.05 -15.92
CA LEU A 94 -17.10 -5.19 -16.79
C LEU A 94 -18.50 -5.09 -17.43
N LEU A 95 -19.49 -4.57 -16.69
CA LEU A 95 -20.82 -4.32 -17.24
C LEU A 95 -20.81 -3.21 -18.30
N ARG A 96 -20.04 -2.13 -18.08
CA ARG A 96 -19.90 -1.07 -19.09
C ARG A 96 -19.16 -1.59 -20.34
N PHE A 97 -18.16 -2.45 -20.20
CA PHE A 97 -17.55 -3.14 -21.34
C PHE A 97 -18.59 -3.94 -22.14
N ALA A 98 -19.45 -4.71 -21.46
CA ALA A 98 -20.49 -5.47 -22.12
C ALA A 98 -21.46 -4.55 -22.88
N ALA A 99 -21.85 -3.41 -22.28
CA ALA A 99 -22.72 -2.41 -22.89
C ALA A 99 -22.08 -1.74 -24.12
N SER A 100 -20.82 -1.31 -24.02
CA SER A 100 -20.07 -0.70 -25.11
C SER A 100 -19.93 -1.63 -26.31
N ILE A 101 -19.67 -2.92 -26.08
CA ILE A 101 -19.61 -3.91 -27.15
C ILE A 101 -20.99 -4.06 -27.82
N SER A 102 -22.07 -4.10 -27.03
CA SER A 102 -23.44 -4.24 -27.55
C SER A 102 -23.89 -3.01 -28.32
N SER A 103 -23.44 -1.82 -27.97
CA SER A 103 -23.78 -0.57 -28.68
C SER A 103 -22.95 -0.34 -29.94
N GLY A 104 -21.90 -1.16 -30.20
CA GLY A 104 -21.02 -0.99 -31.34
C GLY A 104 -20.09 0.22 -31.23
N GLU A 105 -19.89 0.74 -30.03
CA GLU A 105 -18.96 1.83 -29.77
C GLU A 105 -17.51 1.43 -30.11
N SER A 106 -16.69 2.41 -30.54
CA SER A 106 -15.27 2.15 -30.80
C SER A 106 -14.56 1.73 -29.53
N GLU A 107 -13.96 0.56 -29.54
CA GLU A 107 -13.32 -0.04 -28.35
C GLU A 107 -12.19 0.85 -27.81
N GLY A 108 -11.38 1.44 -28.69
CA GLY A 108 -10.30 2.36 -28.29
C GLY A 108 -10.83 3.59 -27.58
N GLY A 109 -11.88 4.23 -28.12
CA GLY A 109 -12.50 5.40 -27.50
C GLY A 109 -13.11 5.08 -26.12
N PHE A 110 -13.80 3.95 -26.02
CA PHE A 110 -14.37 3.49 -24.76
C PHE A 110 -13.26 3.23 -23.70
N ILE A 111 -12.21 2.49 -24.03
CA ILE A 111 -11.11 2.19 -23.12
C ILE A 111 -10.39 3.47 -22.66
N GLU A 112 -10.18 4.42 -23.56
CA GLU A 112 -9.57 5.71 -23.22
C GLU A 112 -10.44 6.51 -22.23
N GLN A 113 -11.74 6.57 -22.48
CA GLN A 113 -12.69 7.25 -21.60
C GLN A 113 -12.76 6.58 -20.21
N GLU A 114 -12.82 5.26 -20.17
CA GLU A 114 -12.83 4.51 -18.90
C GLU A 114 -11.51 4.66 -18.14
N THR A 115 -10.39 4.75 -18.84
CA THR A 115 -9.07 5.01 -18.22
C THR A 115 -9.04 6.38 -17.55
N LYS A 116 -9.55 7.42 -18.22
CA LYS A 116 -9.66 8.78 -17.64
C LYS A 116 -10.58 8.78 -16.42
N LEU A 117 -11.75 8.15 -16.53
CA LEU A 117 -12.72 8.07 -15.43
C LEU A 117 -12.14 7.35 -14.21
N GLU A 118 -11.44 6.23 -14.42
CA GLU A 118 -10.83 5.49 -13.31
C GLU A 118 -9.61 6.22 -12.72
N ALA A 119 -8.87 6.99 -13.52
CA ALA A 119 -7.80 7.85 -13.02
C ALA A 119 -8.33 8.95 -12.08
N GLU A 120 -9.43 9.62 -12.47
CA GLU A 120 -10.09 10.63 -11.62
C GLU A 120 -10.66 9.99 -10.34
N ARG A 121 -11.29 8.84 -10.48
CA ARG A 121 -11.84 8.10 -9.34
C ARG A 121 -10.74 7.69 -8.36
N TYR A 122 -9.67 7.09 -8.84
CA TYR A 122 -8.53 6.71 -8.01
C TYR A 122 -7.90 7.92 -7.33
N GLY A 123 -7.69 9.03 -8.07
CA GLY A 123 -7.18 10.28 -7.52
C GLY A 123 -8.04 10.82 -6.36
N ASN A 124 -9.36 10.82 -6.55
CA ASN A 124 -10.31 11.26 -5.51
C ASN A 124 -10.32 10.34 -4.28
N GLU A 125 -10.26 9.02 -4.47
CA GLU A 125 -10.18 8.05 -3.37
C GLU A 125 -8.86 8.18 -2.60
N TYR A 126 -7.75 8.37 -3.32
CA TYR A 126 -6.45 8.61 -2.74
C TYR A 126 -6.43 9.89 -1.90
N GLN A 127 -6.94 11.01 -2.47
CA GLN A 127 -7.01 12.29 -1.75
C GLN A 127 -7.84 12.17 -0.47
N ARG A 128 -8.99 11.50 -0.51
CA ARG A 128 -9.80 11.23 0.69
C ARG A 128 -9.04 10.42 1.74
N SER A 129 -8.23 9.46 1.32
CA SER A 129 -7.41 8.67 2.24
C SER A 129 -6.31 9.50 2.89
N VAL A 130 -5.67 10.40 2.14
CA VAL A 130 -4.68 11.35 2.66
C VAL A 130 -5.32 12.35 3.62
N GLU A 131 -6.49 12.89 3.28
CA GLU A 131 -7.24 13.79 4.18
C GLU A 131 -7.64 13.09 5.49
N ASN A 132 -8.06 11.83 5.41
CA ASN A 132 -8.38 11.04 6.59
C ASN A 132 -7.12 10.79 7.44
N LEU A 133 -5.99 10.45 6.83
CA LEU A 133 -4.71 10.33 7.52
C LEU A 133 -4.33 11.63 8.23
N ARG A 134 -4.48 12.78 7.56
CA ARG A 134 -4.21 14.09 8.14
C ARG A 134 -5.06 14.34 9.39
N LYS A 135 -6.38 14.08 9.32
CA LYS A 135 -7.28 14.22 10.48
C LYS A 135 -6.85 13.37 11.67
N TRP A 136 -6.44 12.13 11.43
CA TRP A 136 -5.91 11.26 12.48
C TRP A 136 -4.59 11.74 13.05
N THR A 137 -3.70 12.26 12.21
CA THR A 137 -2.41 12.85 12.64
C THR A 137 -2.63 14.10 13.48
N ASP A 138 -3.55 14.98 13.06
CA ASP A 138 -3.88 16.22 13.81
C ASP A 138 -4.52 15.87 15.17
N ALA A 139 -5.44 14.90 15.21
CA ALA A 139 -6.03 14.40 16.44
C ALA A 139 -4.98 13.80 17.38
N TYR A 140 -4.05 13.02 16.83
CA TYR A 140 -2.95 12.44 17.61
C TYR A 140 -2.01 13.51 18.16
N ALA A 141 -1.67 14.54 17.37
CA ALA A 141 -0.86 15.65 17.81
C ALA A 141 -1.53 16.42 18.98
N ALA A 142 -2.84 16.65 18.90
CA ALA A 142 -3.60 17.28 19.99
C ALA A 142 -3.58 16.44 21.28
N VAL A 143 -3.71 15.12 21.15
CA VAL A 143 -3.60 14.20 22.30
C VAL A 143 -2.20 14.27 22.91
N LEU A 144 -1.14 14.25 22.10
CA LEU A 144 0.24 14.36 22.59
C LEU A 144 0.49 15.66 23.35
N VAL A 145 0.03 16.79 22.82
CA VAL A 145 0.14 18.10 23.49
C VAL A 145 -0.57 18.08 24.84
N SER A 146 -1.80 17.56 24.87
CA SER A 146 -2.59 17.46 26.12
C SER A 146 -1.91 16.59 27.18
N VAL A 147 -1.39 15.41 26.76
CA VAL A 147 -0.71 14.48 27.69
C VAL A 147 0.62 15.10 28.17
N THR A 148 1.36 15.80 27.31
CA THR A 148 2.58 16.49 27.70
C THR A 148 2.30 17.59 28.73
N LEU A 149 1.22 18.34 28.56
CA LEU A 149 0.81 19.37 29.50
C LEU A 149 0.44 18.78 30.86
N ILE A 150 -0.33 17.68 30.88
CA ILE A 150 -0.65 16.95 32.11
C ILE A 150 0.62 16.45 32.80
N MET A 151 1.60 15.95 32.04
CA MET A 151 2.88 15.48 32.57
C MET A 151 3.66 16.61 33.22
N VAL A 152 3.73 17.78 32.60
CA VAL A 152 4.40 18.95 33.16
C VAL A 152 3.73 19.39 34.47
N VAL A 153 2.40 19.50 34.47
CA VAL A 153 1.64 19.86 35.69
C VAL A 153 1.87 18.84 36.81
N SER A 154 1.86 17.54 36.47
CA SER A 154 2.12 16.46 37.42
C SER A 154 3.54 16.52 38.00
N MET A 155 4.53 16.87 37.17
CA MET A 155 5.91 17.01 37.61
C MET A 155 6.06 18.19 38.58
N VAL A 156 5.45 19.35 38.31
CA VAL A 156 5.43 20.49 39.20
C VAL A 156 4.71 20.17 40.52
N SER A 157 3.57 19.48 40.45
CA SER A 157 2.83 19.02 41.63
C SER A 157 3.64 18.06 42.50
N SER A 158 4.45 17.20 41.87
CA SER A 158 5.35 16.27 42.59
C SER A 158 6.48 17.02 43.33
N MET A 159 6.91 18.17 42.84
CA MET A 159 7.91 18.99 43.53
C MET A 159 7.32 19.72 44.75
N LEU A 160 6.03 20.05 44.75
CA LEU A 160 5.32 20.75 45.82
C LEU A 160 4.70 19.84 46.86
N GLY A 161 4.46 18.55 46.52
CA GLY A 161 3.80 17.56 47.36
C GLY A 161 4.49 16.21 47.34
N SER A 162 4.08 15.32 48.20
CA SER A 162 4.65 13.98 48.38
C SER A 162 4.11 12.94 47.34
N LEU A 163 3.99 13.34 46.07
CA LEU A 163 3.65 12.35 45.02
C LEU A 163 4.85 11.43 44.84
N GLY A 164 4.72 10.16 45.23
CA GLY A 164 5.81 9.20 45.21
C GLY A 164 6.32 8.90 43.78
N GLU A 165 7.55 8.39 43.69
CA GLU A 165 8.20 7.97 42.42
C GLU A 165 7.32 7.05 41.57
N ASN A 166 6.49 6.24 42.19
CA ASN A 166 5.53 5.33 41.53
C ASN A 166 4.53 6.07 40.62
N PHE A 167 4.14 7.31 41.00
CA PHE A 167 3.23 8.11 40.17
C PHE A 167 3.88 8.58 38.86
N ILE A 168 5.16 8.98 38.91
CA ILE A 168 5.92 9.39 37.73
C ILE A 168 6.09 8.20 36.76
N VAL A 169 6.38 7.03 37.30
CA VAL A 169 6.50 5.80 36.49
C VAL A 169 5.16 5.43 35.84
N LEU A 170 4.05 5.52 36.57
CA LEU A 170 2.71 5.28 36.03
C LEU A 170 2.38 6.24 34.87
N MET A 171 2.69 7.52 35.03
CA MET A 171 2.49 8.54 33.98
C MET A 171 3.35 8.26 32.74
N ALA A 172 4.62 7.89 32.92
CA ALA A 172 5.50 7.54 31.83
C ALA A 172 5.01 6.30 31.06
N MET A 173 4.51 5.28 31.76
CA MET A 173 3.89 4.12 31.12
C MET A 173 2.63 4.51 30.34
N THR A 174 1.76 5.34 30.90
CA THR A 174 0.56 5.82 30.22
C THR A 174 0.90 6.57 28.93
N LEU A 175 1.90 7.46 28.97
CA LEU A 175 2.40 8.16 27.78
C LEU A 175 2.91 7.19 26.72
N PHE A 176 3.66 6.17 27.12
CA PHE A 176 4.18 5.16 26.21
C PHE A 176 3.04 4.38 25.53
N PHE A 177 2.01 3.98 26.26
CA PHE A 177 0.86 3.28 25.69
C PHE A 177 0.08 4.17 24.72
N ILE A 178 -0.20 5.43 25.09
CA ILE A 178 -0.91 6.38 24.22
C ILE A 178 -0.12 6.60 22.92
N THR A 179 1.19 6.81 23.03
CA THR A 179 2.06 6.99 21.87
C THR A 179 2.07 5.75 20.97
N SER A 180 2.18 4.56 21.55
CA SER A 180 2.19 3.30 20.79
C SER A 180 0.87 3.05 20.07
N ILE A 181 -0.26 3.31 20.73
CA ILE A 181 -1.60 3.19 20.12
C ILE A 181 -1.76 4.21 18.97
N GLY A 182 -1.34 5.45 19.18
CA GLY A 182 -1.42 6.49 18.15
C GLY A 182 -0.61 6.15 16.90
N VAL A 183 0.63 5.70 17.07
CA VAL A 183 1.47 5.24 15.95
C VAL A 183 0.82 4.05 15.22
N TYR A 184 0.27 3.09 15.96
CA TYR A 184 -0.43 1.95 15.37
C TYR A 184 -1.65 2.37 14.53
N VAL A 185 -2.46 3.31 15.04
CA VAL A 185 -3.64 3.84 14.34
C VAL A 185 -3.22 4.55 13.06
N ILE A 186 -2.22 5.45 13.14
CA ILE A 186 -1.69 6.17 11.98
C ILE A 186 -1.16 5.19 10.93
N TYR A 187 -0.38 4.20 11.35
CA TYR A 187 0.12 3.16 10.45
C TYR A 187 -1.00 2.39 9.73
N LYS A 188 -2.10 2.11 10.44
CA LYS A 188 -3.24 1.36 9.88
C LYS A 188 -4.11 2.21 8.94
N VAL A 189 -4.18 3.50 9.18
CA VAL A 189 -4.98 4.47 8.37
C VAL A 189 -4.19 4.95 7.15
N ALA A 190 -2.86 4.90 7.20
CA ALA A 190 -2.02 5.30 6.08
C ALA A 190 -2.41 4.54 4.79
N PRO A 191 -2.59 5.23 3.66
CA PRO A 191 -2.86 4.60 2.39
C PRO A 191 -1.70 3.66 2.01
N VAL A 192 -2.06 2.43 1.66
CA VAL A 192 -1.07 1.45 1.19
C VAL A 192 -0.78 1.72 -0.27
N GLU A 193 0.37 2.32 -0.55
CA GLU A 193 0.85 2.49 -1.92
C GLU A 193 1.76 1.32 -2.29
N PRO A 194 1.53 0.70 -3.45
CA PRO A 194 2.43 -0.32 -3.98
C PRO A 194 3.67 0.32 -4.64
N ILE A 195 4.32 1.27 -3.93
CA ILE A 195 5.51 1.99 -4.43
C ILE A 195 6.69 1.04 -4.66
N THR A 196 6.70 -0.10 -4.01
CA THR A 196 7.80 -1.04 -4.10
C THR A 196 7.32 -2.42 -4.53
N TYR A 197 7.91 -2.88 -5.60
CA TYR A 197 7.69 -4.23 -6.11
C TYR A 197 8.24 -5.26 -5.10
N ASP A 198 7.36 -6.06 -4.51
CA ASP A 198 7.71 -7.11 -3.55
C ASP A 198 7.96 -8.47 -4.24
N SER A 199 8.19 -8.44 -5.56
CA SER A 199 8.58 -9.62 -6.32
C SER A 199 10.01 -10.06 -5.96
N PRO A 200 10.29 -11.35 -5.81
CA PRO A 200 11.65 -11.84 -5.55
C PRO A 200 12.69 -11.40 -6.59
N GLN A 201 12.23 -11.05 -7.79
CA GLN A 201 13.06 -10.59 -8.91
C GLN A 201 13.27 -9.07 -8.94
N GLY A 202 12.43 -8.28 -8.22
CA GLY A 202 12.45 -6.82 -8.21
C GLY A 202 13.02 -6.19 -6.94
N ILE A 203 13.46 -6.99 -5.95
CA ILE A 203 14.02 -6.46 -4.70
C ILE A 203 15.44 -5.96 -4.97
N THR A 204 15.67 -4.66 -4.75
CA THR A 204 17.00 -4.06 -4.83
C THR A 204 17.98 -4.73 -3.85
N PRO A 205 19.25 -4.87 -4.21
CA PRO A 205 20.26 -5.46 -3.31
C PRO A 205 20.40 -4.68 -1.99
N LEU A 206 20.18 -3.37 -2.01
CA LEU A 206 20.19 -2.51 -0.82
C LEU A 206 19.03 -2.85 0.14
N ARG A 207 17.83 -3.01 -0.37
CA ARG A 207 16.64 -3.38 0.42
C ARG A 207 16.78 -4.77 1.04
N ARG A 208 17.36 -5.71 0.29
CA ARG A 208 17.64 -7.05 0.81
C ARG A 208 18.66 -7.02 1.96
N ARG A 209 19.67 -6.14 1.88
CA ARG A 209 20.64 -5.91 2.97
C ARG A 209 20.01 -5.24 4.18
N SER A 210 19.22 -4.18 3.98
CA SER A 210 18.48 -3.50 5.04
C SER A 210 17.58 -4.47 5.81
N ARG A 211 16.78 -5.29 5.12
CA ARG A 211 15.91 -6.29 5.75
C ARG A 211 16.67 -7.36 6.52
N LYS A 212 17.81 -7.83 6.00
CA LYS A 212 18.66 -8.77 6.73
C LYS A 212 19.26 -8.13 7.97
N LEU A 213 19.78 -6.90 7.87
CA LEU A 213 20.33 -6.17 8.99
C LEU A 213 19.28 -5.92 10.08
N LEU A 214 18.08 -5.55 9.71
CA LEU A 214 16.97 -5.34 10.65
C LEU A 214 16.61 -6.62 11.41
N LEU A 215 16.56 -7.76 10.70
CA LEU A 215 16.25 -9.07 11.29
C LEU A 215 17.36 -9.57 12.25
N TRP A 216 18.62 -9.19 12.02
CA TRP A 216 19.74 -9.63 12.85
C TRP A 216 20.09 -8.62 13.95
N LEU A 217 20.20 -7.34 13.61
CA LEU A 217 20.60 -6.28 14.55
C LEU A 217 19.45 -5.84 15.48
N GLY A 218 18.19 -5.94 15.06
CA GLY A 218 17.04 -5.61 15.91
C GLY A 218 16.96 -6.48 17.17
N PRO A 219 16.85 -7.81 17.03
CA PRO A 219 16.84 -8.71 18.19
C PRO A 219 18.13 -8.68 19.01
N THR A 220 19.32 -8.60 18.36
CA THR A 220 20.59 -8.53 19.08
C THR A 220 20.73 -7.24 19.87
N GLY A 221 20.29 -6.10 19.34
CA GLY A 221 20.26 -4.83 20.05
C GLY A 221 19.34 -4.86 21.27
N LEU A 222 18.15 -5.47 21.16
CA LEU A 222 17.23 -5.67 22.26
C LEU A 222 17.81 -6.57 23.36
N VAL A 223 18.43 -7.68 23.00
CA VAL A 223 19.06 -8.60 23.95
C VAL A 223 20.22 -7.90 24.68
N LEU A 224 21.04 -7.16 23.95
CA LEU A 224 22.19 -6.44 24.53
C LEU A 224 21.70 -5.30 25.47
N ALA A 225 20.66 -4.60 25.09
CA ALA A 225 20.04 -3.58 25.92
C ALA A 225 19.49 -4.18 27.23
N PHE A 226 18.80 -5.32 27.15
CA PHE A 226 18.26 -6.02 28.31
C PHE A 226 19.34 -6.54 29.26
N LEU A 227 20.48 -6.99 28.73
CA LEU A 227 21.62 -7.49 29.55
C LEU A 227 22.37 -6.34 30.26
N LEU A 228 22.48 -5.18 29.62
CA LEU A 228 23.25 -4.05 30.17
C LEU A 228 22.42 -3.12 31.06
N ALA A 229 21.10 -3.02 30.83
CA ALA A 229 20.21 -2.16 31.60
C ALA A 229 20.25 -2.36 33.13
N PRO A 230 20.31 -3.58 33.68
CA PRO A 230 20.31 -3.80 35.11
C PRO A 230 21.59 -3.33 35.83
N GLN A 231 22.69 -3.11 35.09
CA GLN A 231 23.99 -2.71 35.67
C GLN A 231 24.04 -1.20 35.96
N PHE A 232 23.11 -0.44 35.40
CA PHE A 232 23.00 1.02 35.58
C PHE A 232 21.67 1.32 36.22
N GLY A 233 21.62 2.22 37.20
CA GLY A 233 20.39 2.57 37.93
C GLY A 233 19.21 2.95 37.02
N LEU A 234 17.99 2.91 37.52
CA LEU A 234 16.72 2.91 36.76
C LEU A 234 16.62 4.00 35.67
N LEU A 235 17.09 5.23 35.94
CA LEU A 235 17.06 6.36 35.01
C LEU A 235 18.16 6.31 33.95
N SER A 236 19.38 5.88 34.32
CA SER A 236 20.51 5.71 33.40
C SER A 236 20.39 4.44 32.58
N GLY A 237 19.78 3.39 33.14
CA GLY A 237 19.48 2.14 32.41
C GLY A 237 18.47 2.32 31.26
N ALA A 238 17.43 3.10 31.47
CA ALA A 238 16.43 3.39 30.44
C ALA A 238 17.04 4.18 29.26
N SER A 239 17.86 5.21 29.54
CA SER A 239 18.52 5.99 28.47
C SER A 239 19.51 5.15 27.67
N LEU A 240 20.25 4.24 28.33
CA LEU A 240 21.15 3.29 27.68
C LEU A 240 20.41 2.30 26.78
N VAL A 241 19.24 1.80 27.18
CA VAL A 241 18.40 0.92 26.34
C VAL A 241 18.04 1.62 25.03
N PHE A 242 17.53 2.85 25.10
CA PHE A 242 17.17 3.62 23.91
C PHE A 242 18.38 3.90 23.02
N LEU A 243 19.52 4.20 23.60
CA LEU A 243 20.75 4.45 22.85
C LEU A 243 21.26 3.19 22.12
N ILE A 244 21.27 2.04 22.78
CA ILE A 244 21.72 0.77 22.21
C ILE A 244 20.76 0.31 21.10
N VAL A 245 19.45 0.36 21.36
CA VAL A 245 18.43 -0.02 20.35
C VAL A 245 18.48 0.95 19.17
N GLY A 246 18.55 2.25 19.42
CA GLY A 246 18.71 3.26 18.37
C GLY A 246 19.95 3.02 17.53
N ALA A 247 21.11 2.84 18.15
CA ALA A 247 22.37 2.58 17.45
C ALA A 247 22.35 1.28 16.64
N SER A 248 21.69 0.22 17.13
CA SER A 248 21.55 -1.05 16.40
C SER A 248 20.67 -0.95 15.15
N LEU A 249 19.68 -0.03 15.13
CA LEU A 249 18.77 0.18 14.00
C LEU A 249 19.34 1.15 12.95
N LEU A 250 20.32 2.00 13.29
CA LEU A 250 20.90 3.01 12.38
C LEU A 250 21.41 2.40 11.06
N PRO A 251 22.17 1.30 11.03
CA PRO A 251 22.67 0.72 9.78
C PRO A 251 21.52 0.26 8.86
N ALA A 252 20.49 -0.36 9.43
CA ALA A 252 19.33 -0.81 8.65
C ALA A 252 18.54 0.38 8.07
N GLY A 253 18.35 1.43 8.86
CA GLY A 253 17.72 2.69 8.45
C GLY A 253 18.50 3.41 7.35
N PHE A 254 19.83 3.46 7.46
CA PHE A 254 20.68 4.10 6.45
C PHE A 254 20.57 3.43 5.07
N PHE A 255 20.60 2.07 5.02
CA PHE A 255 20.43 1.35 3.76
C PHE A 255 19.00 1.47 3.21
N ALA A 256 17.98 1.52 4.06
CA ALA A 256 16.59 1.76 3.65
C ALA A 256 16.43 3.17 3.04
N PHE A 257 16.97 4.20 3.70
CA PHE A 257 16.94 5.57 3.20
C PHE A 257 17.66 5.73 1.86
N LYS A 258 18.81 5.08 1.70
CA LYS A 258 19.56 5.11 0.43
C LYS A 258 18.80 4.43 -0.71
N ASP A 259 18.09 3.34 -0.42
CA ASP A 259 17.24 2.64 -1.38
C ASP A 259 16.05 3.50 -1.80
N ASP A 260 15.34 4.10 -0.84
CA ASP A 260 14.21 4.99 -1.06
C ASP A 260 14.62 6.23 -1.89
N SER A 261 15.75 6.84 -1.57
CA SER A 261 16.31 7.96 -2.33
C SER A 261 16.68 7.58 -3.77
N ALA A 262 17.14 6.35 -4.00
CA ALA A 262 17.44 5.86 -5.35
C ALA A 262 16.16 5.63 -6.17
N VAL A 263 15.12 5.07 -5.56
CA VAL A 263 13.81 4.87 -6.18
C VAL A 263 13.16 6.22 -6.51
N GLY A 264 13.18 7.17 -5.57
CA GLY A 264 12.62 8.51 -5.78
C GLY A 264 13.27 9.27 -6.95
N LYS A 265 14.57 9.09 -7.18
CA LYS A 265 15.24 9.64 -8.37
C LYS A 265 14.74 9.01 -9.66
N LEU A 266 14.59 7.68 -9.68
CA LEU A 266 14.04 6.99 -10.85
C LEU A 266 12.61 7.43 -11.16
N ASP A 267 11.76 7.61 -10.16
CA ASP A 267 10.38 8.07 -10.34
C ASP A 267 10.32 9.49 -10.95
N THR A 268 11.28 10.33 -10.61
CA THR A 268 11.36 11.70 -11.17
C THR A 268 11.90 11.72 -12.60
N GLU A 269 12.84 10.83 -12.94
CA GLU A 269 13.48 10.78 -14.26
C GLU A 269 12.66 9.97 -15.28
N LEU A 270 11.89 8.97 -14.83
CA LEU A 270 11.11 8.07 -15.68
C LEU A 270 10.11 8.80 -16.62
N PRO A 271 9.29 9.76 -16.12
CA PRO A 271 8.35 10.49 -16.99
C PRO A 271 9.05 11.30 -18.07
N VAL A 272 10.21 11.90 -17.76
CA VAL A 272 11.01 12.67 -18.72
C VAL A 272 11.59 11.76 -19.79
N PHE A 273 12.09 10.59 -19.39
CA PHE A 273 12.62 9.58 -20.30
C PHE A 273 11.52 9.02 -21.23
N LEU A 274 10.36 8.66 -20.67
CA LEU A 274 9.23 8.17 -21.46
C LEU A 274 8.72 9.22 -22.46
N ARG A 275 8.71 10.50 -22.08
CA ARG A 275 8.33 11.59 -22.97
C ARG A 275 9.32 11.77 -24.11
N SER A 276 10.62 11.54 -23.86
CA SER A 276 11.66 11.65 -24.89
C SER A 276 11.61 10.52 -25.93
N ILE A 277 11.06 9.35 -25.56
CA ILE A 277 10.87 8.22 -26.50
C ILE A 277 9.57 8.38 -27.29
N GLY A 278 8.55 9.04 -26.71
CA GLY A 278 7.24 9.21 -27.34
C GLY A 278 7.13 10.37 -28.33
N ASN A 279 8.15 11.23 -28.41
CA ASN A 279 8.30 12.28 -29.41
C ASN A 279 9.26 11.82 -30.53
#